data_f3be434b8e1273f5be7c1feaee341f81
#
_entry.id   f3be434b8e1273f5be7c1feaee341f81
#
_cell.length_a   1.000
_cell.length_b   1.000
_cell.length_c   1.000
_cell.angle_alpha   90.00
_cell.angle_beta   90.00
_cell.angle_gamma   90.00
#
_symmetry.space_group_name_H-M   'P 1'
#
loop_
_entity.id
_entity.type
_entity.pdbx_description
1 polymer ?
#
loop_
_entity_poly.entity_id
_entity_poly.type
_entity_poly.pdbx_seq_one_letter_code
_entity_poly.pdbx_strand_id
1 'polypeptide(L)'
;ITDGEPTYDNDYDSLLRSELSLKTSDRFDDSYLPGVAEWMQTRDVNPDLLGQQNIVTYTIGFSQGADDAADLLAETATRGGGQYYAASDALALQGSLQQIFSEILAVNATFTAPAIAANSYDRTQTLDAIYYAMFLPSDRPRWTGNLKKLRINGDGRVMDQIDRSAINREGAIADTACTIWTSLNTCTRASS
;
A
#
# COMPACT_ATOMS: atom_id res chain seq x y z
N ILE A 1 -8.18 16.60 -8.33
CA ILE A 1 -9.44 16.84 -9.05
C ILE A 1 -9.28 18.16 -9.81
N THR A 2 -9.59 18.18 -11.07
CA THR A 2 -9.57 19.38 -11.91
C THR A 2 -10.80 19.42 -12.82
N ASP A 3 -11.19 20.60 -13.26
CA ASP A 3 -12.26 20.88 -14.21
C ASP A 3 -11.75 21.46 -15.56
N GLY A 4 -10.43 21.44 -15.77
CA GLY A 4 -9.80 21.93 -16.99
C GLY A 4 -8.31 21.62 -17.07
N GLU A 5 -7.69 22.06 -18.17
CA GLU A 5 -6.25 21.97 -18.40
C GLU A 5 -5.45 22.98 -17.56
N PRO A 6 -4.21 22.63 -17.18
CA PRO A 6 -3.28 23.57 -16.56
C PRO A 6 -2.85 24.63 -17.60
N THR A 7 -3.15 25.89 -17.35
CA THR A 7 -2.90 26.99 -18.31
C THR A 7 -1.53 27.67 -18.12
N TYR A 8 -0.91 27.60 -16.94
CA TYR A 8 0.35 28.24 -16.57
C TYR A 8 1.16 27.35 -15.63
N ASP A 9 1.59 26.20 -16.11
CA ASP A 9 2.26 25.17 -15.27
C ASP A 9 3.80 25.20 -15.41
N ASN A 10 4.37 26.21 -16.07
CA ASN A 10 5.79 26.24 -16.41
C ASN A 10 6.66 27.08 -15.46
N ASP A 11 6.08 27.82 -14.53
CA ASP A 11 6.79 28.75 -13.68
C ASP A 11 7.81 28.07 -12.75
N TYR A 12 7.58 26.80 -12.42
CA TYR A 12 8.41 26.01 -11.51
C TYR A 12 9.25 24.92 -12.20
N ASP A 13 9.26 24.83 -13.52
CA ASP A 13 9.98 23.81 -14.28
C ASP A 13 11.48 23.72 -13.91
N SER A 14 12.13 24.87 -13.72
CA SER A 14 13.54 24.92 -13.33
C SER A 14 13.76 24.37 -11.92
N LEU A 15 12.84 24.64 -10.99
CA LEU A 15 12.89 24.15 -9.61
C LEU A 15 12.64 22.64 -9.57
N LEU A 16 11.64 22.15 -10.27
CA LEU A 16 11.33 20.71 -10.36
C LEU A 16 12.51 19.92 -10.92
N ARG A 17 13.20 20.46 -11.93
CA ARG A 17 14.39 19.82 -12.49
C ARG A 17 15.57 19.83 -11.54
N SER A 18 15.78 20.89 -10.77
CA SER A 18 16.90 20.99 -9.82
C SER A 18 16.66 20.19 -8.55
N GLU A 19 15.50 20.32 -7.93
CA GLU A 19 15.21 19.72 -6.63
C GLU A 19 14.82 18.23 -6.75
N LEU A 20 14.00 17.87 -7.74
CA LEU A 20 13.55 16.50 -7.93
C LEU A 20 14.39 15.73 -8.95
N SER A 21 15.38 16.38 -9.58
CA SER A 21 16.22 15.81 -10.63
C SER A 21 15.43 15.28 -11.84
N LEU A 22 14.29 15.91 -12.16
CA LEU A 22 13.46 15.54 -13.29
C LEU A 22 14.13 15.92 -14.61
N LYS A 23 13.91 15.09 -15.62
CA LYS A 23 14.44 15.29 -16.99
C LYS A 23 13.31 15.80 -17.89
N THR A 24 13.66 16.33 -19.05
CA THR A 24 12.69 16.72 -20.08
C THR A 24 11.86 15.51 -20.55
N SER A 25 12.41 14.29 -20.49
CA SER A 25 11.69 13.03 -20.78
C SER A 25 10.60 12.69 -19.78
N ASP A 26 10.59 13.32 -18.61
CA ASP A 26 9.60 13.06 -17.57
C ASP A 26 8.35 13.94 -17.75
N ARG A 27 8.39 14.87 -18.72
CA ARG A 27 7.23 15.65 -19.16
C ARG A 27 6.28 14.81 -20.00
N PHE A 28 5.01 15.14 -19.89
CA PHE A 28 3.96 14.67 -20.76
C PHE A 28 3.04 15.86 -21.04
N ASP A 29 2.71 16.08 -22.28
CA ASP A 29 1.86 17.19 -22.74
C ASP A 29 2.30 18.55 -22.15
N ASP A 30 3.58 18.83 -22.29
CA ASP A 30 4.26 20.03 -21.76
C ASP A 30 4.18 20.26 -20.24
N SER A 31 3.72 19.27 -19.45
CA SER A 31 3.64 19.32 -17.99
C SER A 31 4.59 18.32 -17.33
N TYR A 32 5.17 18.69 -16.16
CA TYR A 32 5.89 17.79 -15.29
C TYR A 32 4.99 17.05 -14.30
N LEU A 33 3.68 17.24 -14.31
CA LEU A 33 2.75 16.63 -13.38
C LEU A 33 2.89 15.10 -13.30
N PRO A 34 2.99 14.35 -14.43
CA PRO A 34 3.24 12.91 -14.37
C PRO A 34 4.60 12.54 -13.80
N GLY A 35 5.64 13.30 -14.11
CA GLY A 35 6.99 13.09 -13.57
C GLY A 35 7.07 13.32 -12.05
N VAL A 36 6.37 14.32 -11.55
CA VAL A 36 6.25 14.56 -10.09
C VAL A 36 5.48 13.44 -9.41
N ALA A 37 4.39 12.98 -10.00
CA ALA A 37 3.61 11.85 -9.47
C ALA A 37 4.43 10.56 -9.41
N GLU A 38 5.23 10.27 -10.44
CA GLU A 38 6.17 9.14 -10.47
C GLU A 38 7.25 9.28 -9.40
N TRP A 39 7.81 10.48 -9.25
CA TRP A 39 8.80 10.75 -8.21
C TRP A 39 8.23 10.49 -6.81
N MET A 40 7.04 10.99 -6.51
CA MET A 40 6.37 10.78 -5.22
C MET A 40 6.02 9.31 -4.96
N GLN A 41 5.73 8.55 -6.01
CA GLN A 41 5.39 7.12 -5.89
C GLN A 41 6.61 6.23 -5.72
N THR A 42 7.75 6.58 -6.34
CA THR A 42 8.94 5.71 -6.39
C THR A 42 10.01 6.08 -5.35
N ARG A 43 9.95 7.28 -4.80
CA ARG A 43 10.94 7.79 -3.84
C ARG A 43 10.40 7.74 -2.41
N ASP A 44 11.34 7.72 -1.48
CA ASP A 44 11.02 7.96 -0.07
C ASP A 44 10.83 9.47 0.13
N VAL A 45 9.59 9.89 0.36
CA VAL A 45 9.23 11.31 0.51
C VAL A 45 9.49 11.83 1.93
N ASN A 46 9.79 10.94 2.89
CA ASN A 46 10.14 11.32 4.25
C ASN A 46 11.18 10.39 4.87
N PRO A 47 12.46 10.59 4.55
CA PRO A 47 13.57 9.73 5.02
C PRO A 47 13.79 9.77 6.55
N ASP A 48 13.13 10.66 7.28
CA ASP A 48 13.18 10.70 8.74
C ASP A 48 12.33 9.60 9.40
N LEU A 49 11.44 8.97 8.65
CA LEU A 49 10.63 7.86 9.11
C LEU A 49 11.25 6.52 8.69
N LEU A 50 10.99 5.48 9.49
CA LEU A 50 11.43 4.13 9.15
C LEU A 50 10.57 3.54 8.01
N GLY A 51 11.23 2.91 7.06
CA GLY A 51 10.60 2.35 5.86
C GLY A 51 10.59 3.34 4.70
N GLN A 52 10.01 2.96 3.60
CA GLN A 52 9.84 3.83 2.44
C GLN A 52 8.43 4.41 2.47
N GLN A 53 8.34 5.75 2.55
CA GLN A 53 7.08 6.47 2.41
C GLN A 53 6.93 6.93 0.97
N ASN A 54 5.89 6.46 0.31
CA ASN A 54 5.53 6.89 -1.04
C ASN A 54 4.08 7.42 -1.09
N ILE A 55 3.78 8.19 -2.12
CA ILE A 55 2.46 8.77 -2.33
C ILE A 55 1.87 8.20 -3.60
N VAL A 56 0.69 7.62 -3.50
CA VAL A 56 -0.10 7.18 -4.65
C VAL A 56 -1.00 8.32 -5.12
N THR A 57 -0.99 8.61 -6.41
CA THR A 57 -1.74 9.73 -6.99
C THR A 57 -2.93 9.23 -7.80
N TYR A 58 -4.14 9.56 -7.35
CA TYR A 58 -5.36 9.38 -8.12
C TYR A 58 -5.78 10.70 -8.74
N THR A 59 -6.25 10.67 -9.98
CA THR A 59 -6.71 11.88 -10.68
C THR A 59 -8.18 11.77 -11.05
N ILE A 60 -8.89 12.89 -10.97
CA ILE A 60 -10.30 12.96 -11.35
C ILE A 60 -10.49 14.18 -12.25
N GLY A 61 -10.90 13.95 -13.49
CA GLY A 61 -11.38 14.98 -14.39
C GLY A 61 -12.87 15.23 -14.14
N PHE A 62 -13.24 16.47 -13.82
CA PHE A 62 -14.62 16.84 -13.52
C PHE A 62 -15.22 17.71 -14.61
N SER A 63 -16.41 17.32 -15.12
CA SER A 63 -17.09 18.05 -16.17
C SER A 63 -16.38 17.96 -17.53
N GLN A 64 -17.04 18.44 -18.58
CA GLN A 64 -16.51 18.46 -19.95
C GLN A 64 -15.24 19.33 -20.12
N GLY A 65 -15.00 20.26 -19.21
CA GLY A 65 -13.77 21.08 -19.25
C GLY A 65 -12.49 20.28 -18.97
N ALA A 66 -12.59 19.10 -18.40
CA ALA A 66 -11.45 18.22 -18.15
C ALA A 66 -11.18 17.19 -19.26
N ASP A 67 -12.02 17.16 -20.32
CA ASP A 67 -11.86 16.18 -21.40
C ASP A 67 -10.54 16.38 -22.15
N ASP A 68 -10.13 17.64 -22.36
CA ASP A 68 -8.87 17.99 -23.03
C ASP A 68 -7.64 17.61 -22.17
N ALA A 69 -7.79 17.59 -20.84
CA ALA A 69 -6.75 17.18 -19.90
C ALA A 69 -6.75 15.66 -19.59
N ALA A 70 -7.65 14.88 -20.20
CA ALA A 70 -7.86 13.47 -19.83
C ALA A 70 -6.59 12.62 -19.98
N ASP A 71 -5.84 12.81 -21.07
CA ASP A 71 -4.61 12.05 -21.33
C ASP A 71 -3.51 12.42 -20.32
N LEU A 72 -3.34 13.69 -19.99
CA LEU A 72 -2.41 14.15 -18.98
C LEU A 72 -2.75 13.60 -17.58
N LEU A 73 -4.03 13.62 -17.24
CA LEU A 73 -4.52 13.09 -15.96
C LEU A 73 -4.37 11.57 -15.85
N ALA A 74 -4.64 10.85 -16.94
CA ALA A 74 -4.49 9.40 -17.01
C ALA A 74 -3.01 8.98 -16.88
N GLU A 75 -2.11 9.67 -17.59
CA GLU A 75 -0.66 9.44 -17.48
C GLU A 75 -0.14 9.77 -16.07
N THR A 76 -0.62 10.88 -15.48
CA THR A 76 -0.28 11.27 -14.10
C THR A 76 -0.67 10.19 -13.09
N ALA A 77 -1.90 9.70 -13.18
CA ALA A 77 -2.37 8.64 -12.29
C ALA A 77 -1.58 7.33 -12.49
N THR A 78 -1.33 6.94 -13.73
CA THR A 78 -0.58 5.73 -14.07
C THR A 78 0.83 5.76 -13.51
N ARG A 79 1.58 6.85 -13.72
CA ARG A 79 2.94 7.01 -13.16
C ARG A 79 2.93 7.17 -11.65
N GLY A 80 1.87 7.78 -11.10
CA GLY A 80 1.66 7.92 -9.67
C GLY A 80 1.14 6.65 -8.96
N GLY A 81 1.00 5.51 -9.67
CA GLY A 81 0.57 4.23 -9.10
C GLY A 81 -0.91 4.14 -8.77
N GLY A 82 -1.73 5.12 -9.18
CA GLY A 82 -3.17 5.16 -9.00
C GLY A 82 -3.95 5.01 -10.31
N GLN A 83 -5.16 5.56 -10.34
CA GLN A 83 -6.06 5.51 -11.49
C GLN A 83 -6.68 6.87 -11.79
N TYR A 84 -7.03 7.07 -13.06
CA TYR A 84 -7.80 8.22 -13.55
C TYR A 84 -9.29 7.89 -13.56
N TYR A 85 -10.10 8.85 -13.15
CA TYR A 85 -11.56 8.80 -13.19
C TYR A 85 -12.12 10.03 -13.89
N ALA A 86 -13.06 9.81 -14.80
CA ALA A 86 -13.84 10.89 -15.39
C ALA A 86 -15.18 11.01 -14.64
N ALA A 87 -15.56 12.21 -14.25
CA ALA A 87 -16.81 12.50 -13.55
C ALA A 87 -17.56 13.63 -14.25
N SER A 88 -18.63 13.30 -14.95
CA SER A 88 -19.43 14.27 -15.69
C SER A 88 -20.32 15.15 -14.80
N ASP A 89 -20.63 14.68 -13.60
CA ASP A 89 -21.52 15.35 -12.65
C ASP A 89 -21.20 14.97 -11.19
N ALA A 90 -21.91 15.53 -10.25
CA ALA A 90 -21.69 15.33 -8.82
C ALA A 90 -21.91 13.87 -8.37
N LEU A 91 -22.81 13.12 -9.01
CA LEU A 91 -23.05 11.72 -8.65
C LEU A 91 -21.90 10.84 -9.17
N ALA A 92 -21.41 11.10 -10.37
CA ALA A 92 -20.23 10.42 -10.91
C ALA A 92 -18.98 10.70 -10.06
N LEU A 93 -18.80 11.95 -9.62
CA LEU A 93 -17.72 12.34 -8.71
C LEU A 93 -17.81 11.59 -7.37
N GLN A 94 -19.01 11.51 -6.78
CA GLN A 94 -19.22 10.74 -5.55
C GLN A 94 -18.87 9.27 -5.75
N GLY A 95 -19.28 8.67 -6.88
CA GLY A 95 -18.95 7.28 -7.23
C GLY A 95 -17.44 7.05 -7.35
N SER A 96 -16.74 7.94 -8.06
CA SER A 96 -15.28 7.89 -8.22
C SER A 96 -14.55 7.96 -6.87
N LEU A 97 -14.97 8.89 -5.99
CA LEU A 97 -14.39 9.00 -4.66
C LEU A 97 -14.65 7.76 -3.80
N GLN A 98 -15.85 7.18 -3.85
CA GLN A 98 -16.15 5.94 -3.14
C GLN A 98 -15.29 4.77 -3.63
N GLN A 99 -15.05 4.69 -4.93
CA GLN A 99 -14.19 3.67 -5.50
C GLN A 99 -12.73 3.84 -5.05
N ILE A 100 -12.19 5.06 -5.12
CA ILE A 100 -10.83 5.39 -4.65
C ILE A 100 -10.68 5.02 -3.16
N PHE A 101 -11.61 5.42 -2.31
CA PHE A 101 -11.56 5.08 -0.89
C PHE A 101 -11.63 3.57 -0.65
N SER A 102 -12.43 2.84 -1.43
CA SER A 102 -12.49 1.38 -1.36
C SER A 102 -11.17 0.73 -1.74
N GLU A 103 -10.48 1.24 -2.76
CA GLU A 103 -9.16 0.76 -3.18
C GLU A 103 -8.10 1.04 -2.11
N ILE A 104 -8.05 2.26 -1.57
CA ILE A 104 -7.13 2.66 -0.49
C ILE A 104 -7.33 1.78 0.75
N LEU A 105 -8.58 1.53 1.14
CA LEU A 105 -8.89 0.69 2.29
C LEU A 105 -8.58 -0.78 2.05
N ALA A 106 -8.69 -1.28 0.82
CA ALA A 106 -8.36 -2.66 0.46
C ALA A 106 -6.86 -2.97 0.64
N VAL A 107 -5.98 -2.00 0.43
CA VAL A 107 -4.52 -2.17 0.55
C VAL A 107 -4.08 -2.31 2.01
N ASN A 108 -4.79 -1.70 2.98
CA ASN A 108 -4.34 -1.58 4.37
C ASN A 108 -5.22 -2.27 5.42
N ALA A 109 -6.22 -3.05 5.03
CA ALA A 109 -7.27 -3.51 5.94
C ALA A 109 -7.11 -4.95 6.43
N THR A 110 -5.88 -5.41 6.69
CA THR A 110 -5.71 -6.67 7.42
C THR A 110 -5.72 -6.40 8.92
N PHE A 111 -6.84 -6.66 9.59
CA PHE A 111 -6.89 -6.62 11.04
C PHE A 111 -6.31 -7.90 11.62
N THR A 112 -5.42 -7.76 12.61
CA THR A 112 -4.84 -8.89 13.34
C THR A 112 -5.31 -8.87 14.78
N ALA A 113 -5.83 -9.99 15.25
CA ALA A 113 -6.10 -10.21 16.67
C ALA A 113 -5.14 -11.27 17.20
N PRO A 114 -4.07 -10.91 17.93
CA PRO A 114 -3.16 -11.89 18.52
C PRO A 114 -3.85 -12.60 19.69
N ALA A 115 -3.75 -13.92 19.70
CA ALA A 115 -4.17 -14.74 20.83
C ALA A 115 -3.01 -15.64 21.28
N ILE A 116 -2.68 -15.59 22.54
CA ILE A 116 -1.68 -16.47 23.14
C ILE A 116 -2.40 -17.68 23.71
N ALA A 117 -2.01 -18.88 23.27
CA ALA A 117 -2.51 -20.10 23.85
C ALA A 117 -1.86 -20.30 25.24
N ALA A 118 -2.60 -20.02 26.31
CA ALA A 118 -2.20 -20.33 27.67
C ALA A 118 -2.82 -21.64 28.13
N ASN A 119 -2.01 -22.57 28.61
CA ASN A 119 -2.54 -23.76 29.30
C ASN A 119 -2.83 -23.39 30.76
N SER A 120 -4.11 -23.28 31.10
CA SER A 120 -4.53 -22.95 32.48
C SER A 120 -4.38 -24.09 33.46
N TYR A 121 -4.08 -25.31 33.00
CA TYR A 121 -3.92 -26.50 33.86
C TYR A 121 -2.49 -26.82 34.19
N ASP A 122 -1.50 -26.38 33.44
CA ASP A 122 -0.09 -26.59 33.68
C ASP A 122 0.69 -25.28 33.62
N ARG A 123 1.00 -24.71 34.76
CA ARG A 123 1.78 -23.47 34.89
C ARG A 123 3.26 -23.65 34.57
N THR A 124 3.74 -24.87 34.39
CA THR A 124 5.14 -25.17 34.09
C THR A 124 5.44 -25.28 32.60
N GLN A 125 4.42 -25.36 31.76
CA GLN A 125 4.57 -25.39 30.30
C GLN A 125 3.94 -24.13 29.65
N THR A 126 4.75 -23.14 29.44
CA THR A 126 4.38 -22.02 28.59
C THR A 126 4.47 -22.50 27.13
N LEU A 127 3.34 -22.61 26.46
CA LEU A 127 3.35 -22.90 25.03
C LEU A 127 3.96 -21.67 24.33
N ASP A 128 5.05 -21.87 23.63
CA ASP A 128 5.76 -20.87 22.85
C ASP A 128 5.01 -20.46 21.56
N ALA A 129 3.76 -20.88 21.42
CA ALA A 129 2.95 -20.64 20.25
C ALA A 129 2.01 -19.44 20.43
N ILE A 130 2.04 -18.56 19.46
CA ILE A 130 1.11 -17.43 19.32
C ILE A 130 0.24 -17.62 18.07
N TYR A 131 -1.04 -17.34 18.18
CA TYR A 131 -1.99 -17.41 17.08
C TYR A 131 -2.45 -16.02 16.70
N TYR A 132 -2.35 -15.70 15.39
CA TYR A 132 -2.87 -14.48 14.82
C TYR A 132 -4.07 -14.80 13.96
N ALA A 133 -5.25 -14.41 14.40
CA ALA A 133 -6.43 -14.36 13.55
C ALA A 133 -6.36 -13.07 12.72
N MET A 134 -6.33 -13.23 11.41
CA MET A 134 -6.30 -12.13 10.43
C MET A 134 -7.59 -12.16 9.63
N PHE A 135 -8.16 -11.02 9.35
CA PHE A 135 -9.33 -10.93 8.47
C PHE A 135 -9.25 -9.66 7.63
N LEU A 136 -9.73 -9.79 6.41
CA LEU A 136 -9.83 -8.69 5.46
C LEU A 136 -11.31 -8.26 5.42
N PRO A 137 -11.65 -7.06 5.97
CA PRO A 137 -13.00 -6.54 5.88
C PRO A 137 -13.42 -6.35 4.42
N SER A 138 -14.67 -6.61 4.12
CA SER A 138 -15.28 -6.32 2.83
C SER A 138 -16.72 -5.86 3.04
N ASP A 139 -17.30 -5.28 2.02
CA ASP A 139 -18.71 -4.89 1.95
C ASP A 139 -19.67 -6.09 1.89
N ARG A 140 -19.13 -7.31 1.77
CA ARG A 140 -19.88 -8.55 1.74
C ARG A 140 -20.13 -9.10 3.15
N PRO A 141 -21.20 -9.87 3.37
CA PRO A 141 -21.52 -10.46 4.69
C PRO A 141 -20.46 -11.44 5.23
N ARG A 142 -19.57 -11.92 4.38
CA ARG A 142 -18.47 -12.84 4.75
C ARG A 142 -17.14 -12.23 4.43
N TRP A 143 -16.30 -12.08 5.44
CA TRP A 143 -14.94 -11.62 5.29
C TRP A 143 -13.97 -12.77 5.10
N THR A 144 -12.97 -12.55 4.24
CA THR A 144 -11.89 -13.52 4.08
C THR A 144 -11.01 -13.47 5.33
N GLY A 145 -10.75 -14.63 5.92
CA GLY A 145 -9.91 -14.75 7.10
C GLY A 145 -8.75 -15.71 6.89
N ASN A 146 -7.72 -15.53 7.69
CA ASN A 146 -6.57 -16.42 7.78
C ASN A 146 -6.18 -16.57 9.24
N LEU A 147 -5.65 -17.74 9.61
CA LEU A 147 -5.11 -18.00 10.94
C LEU A 147 -3.64 -18.36 10.78
N LYS A 148 -2.78 -17.61 11.45
CA LYS A 148 -1.34 -17.87 11.45
C LYS A 148 -0.90 -18.37 12.83
N LYS A 149 -0.16 -19.49 12.84
CA LYS A 149 0.51 -19.99 14.05
C LYS A 149 1.99 -19.66 13.92
N LEU A 150 2.49 -18.89 14.86
CA LEU A 150 3.89 -18.47 14.96
C LEU A 150 4.45 -18.92 16.34
N ARG A 151 5.74 -18.72 16.56
CA ARG A 151 6.42 -19.07 17.80
C ARG A 151 7.04 -17.84 18.44
N ILE A 152 7.16 -17.84 19.76
CA ILE A 152 7.94 -16.84 20.50
C ILE A 152 9.23 -17.54 20.96
N ASN A 153 10.38 -17.00 20.60
CA ASN A 153 11.66 -17.51 21.08
C ASN A 153 11.96 -17.02 22.50
N GLY A 154 13.04 -17.52 23.09
CA GLY A 154 13.47 -17.13 24.44
C GLY A 154 13.77 -15.64 24.63
N ASP A 155 14.01 -14.89 23.52
CA ASP A 155 14.25 -13.45 23.53
C ASP A 155 12.96 -12.63 23.36
N GLY A 156 11.78 -13.28 23.30
CA GLY A 156 10.49 -12.63 23.11
C GLY A 156 10.20 -12.22 21.67
N ARG A 157 10.98 -12.69 20.69
CA ARG A 157 10.76 -12.39 19.26
C ARG A 157 9.80 -13.37 18.63
N VAL A 158 8.93 -12.86 17.76
CA VAL A 158 7.99 -13.68 17.00
C VAL A 158 8.73 -14.31 15.81
N MET A 159 8.77 -15.62 15.80
CA MET A 159 9.45 -16.44 14.80
C MET A 159 8.47 -17.23 13.98
N ASP A 160 8.82 -17.48 12.73
CA ASP A 160 8.06 -18.37 11.85
C ASP A 160 8.41 -19.85 12.13
N GLN A 161 7.81 -20.77 11.37
CA GLN A 161 7.97 -22.21 11.59
C GLN A 161 9.37 -22.74 11.23
N ILE A 162 10.13 -21.98 10.45
CA ILE A 162 11.50 -22.33 10.04
C ILE A 162 12.55 -21.44 10.72
N ASP A 163 12.19 -20.89 11.89
CA ASP A 163 13.06 -20.09 12.76
C ASP A 163 13.58 -18.78 12.16
N ARG A 164 12.80 -18.13 11.27
CA ARG A 164 13.05 -16.77 10.79
C ARG A 164 12.17 -15.77 11.53
N SER A 165 12.58 -14.49 11.57
CA SER A 165 11.71 -13.43 12.08
C SER A 165 10.41 -13.40 11.29
N ALA A 166 9.29 -13.54 11.99
CA ALA A 166 7.97 -13.48 11.37
C ALA A 166 7.44 -12.03 11.23
N ILE A 167 8.13 -11.08 11.87
CA ILE A 167 7.74 -9.66 11.86
C ILE A 167 8.74 -8.89 11.00
N ASN A 168 8.23 -8.06 10.11
CA ASN A 168 9.00 -7.15 9.27
C ASN A 168 9.45 -5.90 10.06
N ARG A 169 10.16 -4.99 9.40
CA ARG A 169 10.66 -3.76 10.04
C ARG A 169 9.55 -2.81 10.47
N GLU A 170 8.41 -2.87 9.81
CA GLU A 170 7.22 -2.06 10.07
C GLU A 170 6.35 -2.62 11.21
N GLY A 171 6.74 -3.74 11.82
CA GLY A 171 5.98 -4.39 12.90
C GLY A 171 4.82 -5.26 12.42
N ALA A 172 4.64 -5.44 11.11
CA ALA A 172 3.64 -6.32 10.52
C ALA A 172 4.18 -7.75 10.33
N ILE A 173 3.27 -8.72 10.15
CA ILE A 173 3.69 -10.08 9.80
C ILE A 173 4.26 -10.05 8.37
N ALA A 174 5.49 -10.52 8.22
CA ALA A 174 6.16 -10.58 6.93
C ALA A 174 5.40 -11.49 5.96
N ASP A 175 5.26 -11.08 4.70
CA ASP A 175 4.61 -11.89 3.65
C ASP A 175 5.31 -13.22 3.40
N THR A 176 6.60 -13.27 3.69
CA THR A 176 7.44 -14.47 3.61
C THR A 176 7.38 -15.35 4.84
N ALA A 177 6.66 -14.96 5.91
CA ALA A 177 6.58 -15.72 7.15
C ALA A 177 5.85 -17.06 6.93
N CYS A 178 6.52 -18.14 7.25
CA CYS A 178 6.03 -19.50 7.10
C CYS A 178 5.26 -19.94 8.33
N THR A 179 4.00 -20.30 8.14
CA THR A 179 3.16 -20.90 9.16
C THR A 179 2.82 -22.33 8.79
N ILE A 180 2.26 -23.11 9.72
CA ILE A 180 1.91 -24.51 9.49
C ILE A 180 0.95 -24.71 8.30
N TRP A 181 0.21 -23.66 7.94
CA TRP A 181 -0.75 -23.69 6.83
C TRP A 181 -0.27 -22.93 5.58
N THR A 182 1.00 -22.49 5.56
CA THR A 182 1.53 -21.75 4.42
C THR A 182 1.98 -22.71 3.33
N SER A 183 1.44 -22.57 2.13
CA SER A 183 1.80 -23.39 0.95
C SER A 183 2.93 -22.78 0.11
N LEU A 184 3.67 -21.80 0.62
CA LEU A 184 4.77 -21.17 -0.11
C LEU A 184 5.95 -22.15 -0.27
N ASN A 185 6.48 -22.26 -1.49
CA ASN A 185 7.65 -23.08 -1.79
C ASN A 185 8.92 -22.65 -1.02
N THR A 186 8.91 -21.46 -0.42
CA THR A 186 10.00 -20.91 0.39
C THR A 186 9.99 -21.37 1.85
N CYS A 187 9.00 -22.19 2.24
CA CYS A 187 8.83 -22.70 3.61
C CYS A 187 9.54 -24.04 3.84
N THR A 188 10.52 -24.37 3.04
CA THR A 188 11.39 -25.53 3.30
C THR A 188 12.51 -25.14 4.27
N ARG A 189 12.61 -25.86 5.37
CA ARG A 189 13.76 -25.74 6.28
C ARG A 189 15.02 -26.11 5.51
N ALA A 190 16.02 -25.23 5.47
CA ALA A 190 17.32 -25.62 4.95
C ALA A 190 17.80 -26.82 5.76
N SER A 191 17.97 -27.97 5.09
CA SER A 191 18.56 -29.14 5.72
C SER A 191 19.99 -28.78 6.13
N SER A 192 20.24 -28.72 7.42
CA SER A 192 21.56 -28.62 8.03
C SER A 192 22.39 -29.88 7.78
#